data_c5619eb7b7eeb9b83a6b5bb4b1011edd
#
_entry.id   c5619eb7b7eeb9b83a6b5bb4b1011edd
#
_cell.length_a   1.000
_cell.length_b   1.000
_cell.length_c   1.000
_cell.angle_alpha   90.00
_cell.angle_beta   90.00
_cell.angle_gamma   90.00
#
_symmetry.space_group_name_H-M   'P 1'
#
loop_
_entity.id
_entity.type
_entity.pdbx_description
1 polymer ?
#
loop_
_entity_poly.entity_id
_entity_poly.type
_entity_poly.pdbx_seq_one_letter_code
_entity_poly.pdbx_strand_id
1 'polypeptide(L)'
;MQHRTTLRYTEALVAQAVRHYWRRTVGFGIFVAVALMIAFLIWRIADGDRSWIVGLAAAVILFGVLMPITVYLVHYRNSISKFREMLEPTAEMVADEDVFTLSSDRGTTSLKWGSVKEVWRFETLWLLLFSKAQFVTLPLKDVPESMQAFILDRIKATGGKIAV
;
A
#
# COMPACT_ATOMS: atom_id res chain seq x y z
N MET A 1 4.80 28.54 5.34
CA MET A 1 3.87 28.25 6.47
C MET A 1 4.16 26.84 6.95
N GLN A 2 4.33 26.65 8.27
CA GLN A 2 4.59 25.33 8.84
C GLN A 2 3.29 24.76 9.41
N HIS A 3 2.94 23.55 8.98
CA HIS A 3 1.82 22.79 9.51
C HIS A 3 2.34 21.68 10.41
N ARG A 4 1.71 21.50 11.59
CA ARG A 4 2.08 20.47 12.56
C ARG A 4 0.85 19.71 13.00
N THR A 5 0.96 18.38 13.09
CA THR A 5 -0.10 17.51 13.63
C THR A 5 0.48 16.26 14.24
N THR A 6 -0.26 15.64 15.16
CA THR A 6 0.08 14.34 15.75
C THR A 6 -0.79 13.26 15.12
N LEU A 7 -0.16 12.36 14.40
CA LEU A 7 -0.79 11.20 13.77
C LEU A 7 -0.91 10.07 14.79
N ARG A 8 -2.10 9.50 14.92
CA ARG A 8 -2.37 8.37 15.82
C ARG A 8 -2.65 7.13 15.01
N TYR A 9 -1.87 6.11 15.27
CA TYR A 9 -2.01 4.83 14.58
C TYR A 9 -2.77 3.83 15.45
N THR A 10 -3.55 2.98 14.80
CA THR A 10 -4.17 1.80 15.40
C THR A 10 -3.83 0.58 14.55
N GLU A 11 -3.84 -0.61 15.16
CA GLU A 11 -3.61 -1.86 14.41
C GLU A 11 -4.61 -2.01 13.25
N ALA A 12 -5.87 -1.62 13.49
CA ALA A 12 -6.91 -1.63 12.47
C ALA A 12 -6.60 -0.72 11.27
N LEU A 13 -6.09 0.49 11.54
CA LEU A 13 -5.72 1.44 10.48
C LEU A 13 -4.51 0.96 9.68
N VAL A 14 -3.51 0.38 10.34
CA VAL A 14 -2.34 -0.21 9.67
C VAL A 14 -2.77 -1.41 8.81
N ALA A 15 -3.63 -2.28 9.33
CA ALA A 15 -4.20 -3.40 8.58
C ALA A 15 -5.02 -2.92 7.36
N GLN A 16 -5.80 -1.85 7.53
CA GLN A 16 -6.55 -1.23 6.43
C GLN A 16 -5.62 -0.67 5.36
N ALA A 17 -4.57 0.03 5.74
CA ALA A 17 -3.56 0.57 4.83
C ALA A 17 -2.90 -0.54 3.98
N VAL A 18 -2.47 -1.63 4.63
CA VAL A 18 -1.90 -2.80 3.94
C VAL A 18 -2.90 -3.44 2.99
N ARG A 19 -4.18 -3.56 3.38
CA ARG A 19 -5.23 -4.13 2.53
C ARG A 19 -5.48 -3.27 1.29
N HIS A 20 -5.58 -1.95 1.44
CA HIS A 20 -5.75 -1.02 0.33
C HIS A 20 -4.55 -1.05 -0.62
N TYR A 21 -3.35 -1.03 -0.06
CA TYR A 21 -2.11 -1.14 -0.82
C TYR A 21 -2.06 -2.44 -1.64
N TRP A 22 -2.33 -3.57 -1.01
CA TRP A 22 -2.31 -4.88 -1.65
C TRP A 22 -3.35 -4.99 -2.77
N ARG A 23 -4.62 -4.59 -2.51
CA ARG A 23 -5.69 -4.64 -3.51
C ARG A 23 -5.35 -3.82 -4.77
N ARG A 24 -4.72 -2.67 -4.59
CA ARG A 24 -4.34 -1.79 -5.70
C ARG A 24 -3.09 -2.28 -6.43
N THR A 25 -2.13 -2.86 -5.70
CA THR A 25 -0.88 -3.39 -6.27
C THR A 25 -1.09 -4.68 -7.04
N VAL A 26 -1.87 -5.62 -6.49
CA VAL A 26 -2.18 -6.90 -7.15
C VAL A 26 -3.11 -6.68 -8.34
N GLY A 27 -4.07 -5.76 -8.21
CA GLY A 27 -5.02 -5.44 -9.26
C GLY A 27 -6.04 -6.56 -9.51
N PHE A 28 -7.12 -6.22 -10.22
CA PHE A 28 -8.17 -7.18 -10.57
C PHE A 28 -7.74 -8.15 -11.67
N GLY A 29 -6.81 -7.74 -12.54
CA GLY A 29 -6.38 -8.51 -13.71
C GLY A 29 -5.81 -9.89 -13.39
N ILE A 30 -5.08 -10.03 -12.27
CA ILE A 30 -4.51 -11.32 -11.88
C ILE A 30 -5.61 -12.34 -11.52
N PHE A 31 -6.69 -11.91 -10.87
CA PHE A 31 -7.80 -12.79 -10.51
C PHE A 31 -8.56 -13.27 -11.76
N VAL A 32 -8.74 -12.38 -12.74
CA VAL A 32 -9.33 -12.74 -14.04
C VAL A 32 -8.43 -13.72 -14.79
N ALA A 33 -7.12 -13.45 -14.84
CA ALA A 33 -6.18 -14.35 -15.51
C ALA A 33 -6.17 -15.75 -14.87
N VAL A 34 -6.15 -15.83 -13.53
CA VAL A 34 -6.20 -17.11 -12.80
C VAL A 34 -7.53 -17.82 -13.07
N ALA A 35 -8.66 -17.11 -13.07
CA ALA A 35 -9.98 -17.71 -13.37
C ALA A 35 -10.05 -18.28 -14.79
N LEU A 36 -9.53 -17.57 -15.80
CA LEU A 36 -9.44 -18.06 -17.17
C LEU A 36 -8.54 -19.29 -17.30
N MET A 37 -7.39 -19.29 -16.60
CA MET A 37 -6.50 -20.43 -16.55
C MET A 37 -7.15 -21.66 -15.89
N ILE A 38 -7.92 -21.47 -14.82
CA ILE A 38 -8.69 -22.55 -14.19
C ILE A 38 -9.74 -23.10 -15.16
N ALA A 39 -10.49 -22.23 -15.84
CA ALA A 39 -11.48 -22.65 -16.82
C ALA A 39 -10.82 -23.44 -17.98
N PHE A 40 -9.69 -22.96 -18.49
CA PHE A 40 -8.89 -23.67 -19.49
C PHE A 40 -8.44 -25.04 -18.99
N LEU A 41 -7.92 -25.13 -17.76
CA LEU A 41 -7.45 -26.40 -17.20
C LEU A 41 -8.60 -27.40 -17.04
N ILE A 42 -9.76 -26.96 -16.56
CA ILE A 42 -10.96 -27.81 -16.43
C ILE A 42 -11.38 -28.36 -17.80
N TRP A 43 -11.43 -27.49 -18.82
CA TRP A 43 -11.76 -27.90 -20.17
C TRP A 43 -10.78 -28.95 -20.71
N ARG A 44 -9.46 -28.75 -20.58
CA ARG A 44 -8.46 -29.73 -21.02
C ARG A 44 -8.58 -31.08 -20.31
N ILE A 45 -8.82 -31.07 -19.01
CA ILE A 45 -9.02 -32.31 -18.22
C ILE A 45 -10.30 -33.03 -18.67
N ALA A 46 -11.40 -32.30 -18.92
CA ALA A 46 -12.66 -32.86 -19.39
C ALA A 46 -12.53 -33.48 -20.78
N ASP A 47 -11.66 -32.91 -21.65
CA ASP A 47 -11.35 -33.42 -22.98
C ASP A 47 -10.41 -34.64 -22.95
N GLY A 48 -10.02 -35.10 -21.75
CA GLY A 48 -9.18 -36.28 -21.52
C GLY A 48 -7.69 -36.04 -21.69
N ASP A 49 -7.24 -34.78 -21.82
CA ASP A 49 -5.82 -34.46 -21.97
C ASP A 49 -5.08 -34.70 -20.65
N ARG A 50 -4.06 -35.55 -20.72
CA ARG A 50 -3.13 -35.84 -19.60
C ARG A 50 -1.69 -35.48 -19.94
N SER A 51 -1.51 -34.55 -20.89
CA SER A 51 -0.20 -34.08 -21.25
C SER A 51 0.50 -33.30 -20.17
N TRP A 52 1.81 -33.12 -20.31
CA TRP A 52 2.60 -32.26 -19.41
C TRP A 52 2.08 -30.80 -19.36
N ILE A 53 1.36 -30.33 -20.40
CA ILE A 53 0.76 -28.99 -20.47
C ILE A 53 -0.26 -28.81 -19.36
N VAL A 54 -1.06 -29.84 -19.04
CA VAL A 54 -2.02 -29.83 -17.92
C VAL A 54 -1.30 -29.64 -16.59
N GLY A 55 -0.16 -30.35 -16.41
CA GLY A 55 0.68 -30.18 -15.23
C GLY A 55 1.29 -28.77 -15.12
N LEU A 56 1.77 -28.21 -16.21
CA LEU A 56 2.30 -26.86 -16.27
C LEU A 56 1.21 -25.82 -15.96
N ALA A 57 0.03 -25.94 -16.54
CA ALA A 57 -1.09 -25.04 -16.27
C ALA A 57 -1.51 -25.08 -14.78
N ALA A 58 -1.56 -26.27 -14.18
CA ALA A 58 -1.83 -26.42 -12.75
C ALA A 58 -0.76 -25.73 -11.89
N ALA A 59 0.52 -25.87 -12.23
CA ALA A 59 1.61 -25.20 -11.53
C ALA A 59 1.54 -23.67 -11.64
N VAL A 60 1.20 -23.13 -12.81
CA VAL A 60 1.03 -21.69 -13.04
C VAL A 60 -0.15 -21.15 -12.22
N ILE A 61 -1.28 -21.89 -12.18
CA ILE A 61 -2.44 -21.51 -11.35
C ILE A 61 -2.05 -21.48 -9.88
N LEU A 62 -1.38 -22.52 -9.39
CA LEU A 62 -0.92 -22.60 -8.00
C LEU A 62 -0.03 -21.41 -7.64
N PHE A 63 0.95 -21.10 -8.50
CA PHE A 63 1.83 -19.96 -8.31
C PHE A 63 1.05 -18.62 -8.34
N GLY A 64 0.12 -18.48 -9.30
CA GLY A 64 -0.73 -17.30 -9.44
C GLY A 64 -1.65 -17.03 -8.24
N VAL A 65 -2.03 -18.08 -7.50
CA VAL A 65 -2.79 -17.97 -6.26
C VAL A 65 -1.88 -17.72 -5.05
N LEU A 66 -0.80 -18.47 -4.92
CA LEU A 66 0.07 -18.40 -3.73
C LEU A 66 0.88 -17.10 -3.66
N MET A 67 1.34 -16.58 -4.80
CA MET A 67 2.17 -15.38 -4.83
C MET A 67 1.46 -14.14 -4.25
N PRO A 68 0.24 -13.77 -4.67
CA PRO A 68 -0.47 -12.63 -4.07
C PRO A 68 -0.74 -12.80 -2.56
N ILE A 69 -1.06 -14.04 -2.13
CA ILE A 69 -1.27 -14.34 -0.71
C ILE A 69 0.03 -14.13 0.07
N THR A 70 1.15 -14.65 -0.43
CA THR A 70 2.45 -14.50 0.21
C THR A 70 2.85 -13.04 0.33
N VAL A 71 2.68 -12.26 -0.75
CA VAL A 71 2.94 -10.81 -0.74
C VAL A 71 2.10 -10.11 0.33
N TYR A 72 0.80 -10.43 0.41
CA TYR A 72 -0.08 -9.88 1.44
C TYR A 72 0.42 -10.21 2.86
N LEU A 73 0.70 -11.49 3.13
CA LEU A 73 1.12 -11.95 4.45
C LEU A 73 2.45 -11.32 4.89
N VAL A 74 3.41 -11.22 3.98
CA VAL A 74 4.71 -10.58 4.27
C VAL A 74 4.53 -9.10 4.59
N HIS A 75 3.80 -8.35 3.76
CA HIS A 75 3.55 -6.94 4.02
C HIS A 75 2.75 -6.71 5.30
N TYR A 76 1.72 -7.52 5.53
CA TYR A 76 0.91 -7.45 6.75
C TYR A 76 1.75 -7.70 8.00
N ARG A 77 2.49 -8.81 8.04
CA ARG A 77 3.34 -9.16 9.19
C ARG A 77 4.39 -8.08 9.45
N ASN A 78 5.08 -7.60 8.42
CA ASN A 78 6.10 -6.57 8.56
C ASN A 78 5.50 -5.25 9.07
N SER A 79 4.33 -4.84 8.59
CA SER A 79 3.68 -3.61 9.03
C SER A 79 3.17 -3.71 10.47
N ILE A 80 2.53 -4.81 10.83
CA ILE A 80 2.01 -5.03 12.19
C ILE A 80 3.16 -5.24 13.18
N SER A 81 4.23 -5.95 12.82
CA SER A 81 5.40 -6.09 13.70
C SER A 81 6.00 -4.72 14.04
N LYS A 82 6.23 -3.87 13.02
CA LYS A 82 6.74 -2.51 13.23
C LYS A 82 5.82 -1.66 14.10
N PHE A 83 4.50 -1.80 13.92
CA PHE A 83 3.51 -1.11 14.74
C PHE A 83 3.59 -1.57 16.20
N ARG A 84 3.65 -2.88 16.46
CA ARG A 84 3.72 -3.44 17.82
C ARG A 84 5.03 -3.15 18.56
N GLU A 85 6.09 -2.84 17.82
CA GLU A 85 7.38 -2.42 18.37
C GLU A 85 7.41 -0.94 18.79
N MET A 86 6.41 -0.13 18.42
CA MET A 86 6.30 1.25 18.87
C MET A 86 5.84 1.28 20.32
N LEU A 87 6.54 2.04 21.17
CA LEU A 87 6.16 2.26 22.57
C LEU A 87 4.89 3.13 22.62
N GLU A 88 4.85 4.16 21.77
CA GLU A 88 3.69 5.01 21.55
C GLU A 88 3.29 4.95 20.08
N PRO A 89 2.04 4.53 19.76
CA PRO A 89 1.59 4.42 18.37
C PRO A 89 1.22 5.78 17.78
N THR A 90 2.10 6.77 17.97
CA THR A 90 1.95 8.13 17.49
C THR A 90 3.17 8.57 16.69
N ALA A 91 2.97 9.48 15.75
CA ALA A 91 4.05 10.20 15.10
C ALA A 91 3.67 11.67 14.93
N GLU A 92 4.59 12.56 15.19
CA GLU A 92 4.43 13.96 14.88
C GLU A 92 4.79 14.20 13.41
N MET A 93 3.90 14.86 12.68
CA MET A 93 4.16 15.30 11.32
C MET A 93 4.28 16.82 11.28
N VAL A 94 5.41 17.29 10.77
CA VAL A 94 5.66 18.70 10.48
C VAL A 94 5.84 18.84 8.98
N ALA A 95 5.02 19.68 8.35
CA ALA A 95 5.04 19.90 6.91
C ALA A 95 5.41 21.35 6.60
N ASP A 96 6.53 21.55 5.93
CA ASP A 96 7.03 22.80 5.42
C ASP A 96 6.94 22.88 3.90
N GLU A 97 7.38 23.99 3.32
CA GLU A 97 7.31 24.21 1.87
C GLU A 97 8.15 23.21 1.06
N ASP A 98 9.32 22.81 1.55
CA ASP A 98 10.27 21.95 0.83
C ASP A 98 10.28 20.51 1.33
N VAL A 99 10.00 20.31 2.63
CA VAL A 99 10.16 19.04 3.31
C VAL A 99 8.99 18.76 4.24
N PHE A 100 8.77 17.50 4.52
CA PHE A 100 7.98 17.09 5.67
C PHE A 100 8.80 16.16 6.55
N THR A 101 8.58 16.26 7.85
CA THR A 101 9.30 15.52 8.87
C THR A 101 8.31 14.68 9.64
N LEU A 102 8.65 13.41 9.83
CA LEU A 102 7.92 12.47 10.67
C LEU A 102 8.80 12.08 11.85
N SER A 103 8.35 12.35 13.05
CA SER A 103 9.05 12.02 14.29
C SER A 103 8.22 11.06 15.12
N SER A 104 8.81 9.97 15.58
CA SER A 104 8.21 9.00 16.49
C SER A 104 9.21 8.61 17.57
N ASP A 105 8.81 7.75 18.49
CA ASP A 105 9.69 7.11 19.48
C ASP A 105 10.87 6.35 18.86
N ARG A 106 10.77 5.98 17.58
CA ARG A 106 11.80 5.24 16.83
C ARG A 106 12.78 6.14 16.07
N GLY A 107 12.55 7.44 16.06
CA GLY A 107 13.40 8.40 15.40
C GLY A 107 12.65 9.41 14.53
N THR A 108 13.43 10.25 13.89
CA THR A 108 12.95 11.32 13.03
C THR A 108 13.45 11.14 11.61
N THR A 109 12.54 11.30 10.65
CA THR A 109 12.84 11.22 9.22
C THR A 109 12.31 12.45 8.53
N SER A 110 13.19 13.19 7.82
CA SER A 110 12.81 14.33 6.97
C SER A 110 12.88 13.94 5.51
N LEU A 111 11.84 14.21 4.75
CA LEU A 111 11.67 13.83 3.36
C LEU A 111 11.27 15.05 2.53
N LYS A 112 11.86 15.19 1.33
CA LYS A 112 11.44 16.20 0.35
C LYS A 112 10.12 15.79 -0.30
N TRP A 113 9.25 16.74 -0.63
CA TRP A 113 7.99 16.46 -1.35
C TRP A 113 8.21 15.75 -2.68
N GLY A 114 9.27 16.03 -3.40
CA GLY A 114 9.64 15.34 -4.65
C GLY A 114 10.00 13.86 -4.50
N SER A 115 10.19 13.36 -3.27
CA SER A 115 10.34 11.92 -3.01
C SER A 115 9.01 11.18 -3.05
N VAL A 116 7.88 11.86 -2.86
CA VAL A 116 6.53 11.28 -2.97
C VAL A 116 6.17 11.17 -4.45
N LYS A 117 6.13 9.95 -4.96
CA LYS A 117 5.82 9.68 -6.37
C LYS A 117 4.33 9.67 -6.64
N GLU A 118 3.55 9.18 -5.68
CA GLU A 118 2.11 9.05 -5.81
C GLU A 118 1.42 9.12 -4.46
N VAL A 119 0.21 9.67 -4.43
CA VAL A 119 -0.70 9.64 -3.28
C VAL A 119 -1.93 8.85 -3.64
N TRP A 120 -2.23 7.83 -2.87
CA TRP A 120 -3.50 7.10 -2.97
C TRP A 120 -4.43 7.59 -1.88
N ARG A 121 -5.56 8.14 -2.32
CA ARG A 121 -6.55 8.73 -1.43
C ARG A 121 -7.66 7.73 -1.14
N PHE A 122 -7.91 7.51 0.15
CA PHE A 122 -9.05 6.74 0.65
C PHE A 122 -9.83 7.61 1.66
N GLU A 123 -11.02 7.21 2.03
CA GLU A 123 -11.88 8.00 2.92
C GLU A 123 -11.27 8.27 4.30
N THR A 124 -10.56 7.32 4.87
CA THR A 124 -10.03 7.39 6.25
C THR A 124 -8.53 7.63 6.33
N LEU A 125 -7.81 7.36 5.25
CA LEU A 125 -6.35 7.48 5.21
C LEU A 125 -5.85 7.78 3.80
N TRP A 126 -4.66 8.36 3.72
CA TRP A 126 -3.90 8.43 2.48
C TRP A 126 -2.64 7.59 2.58
N LEU A 127 -2.21 7.05 1.45
CA LEU A 127 -0.91 6.42 1.31
C LEU A 127 -0.01 7.33 0.47
N LEU A 128 1.07 7.79 1.08
CA LEU A 128 2.13 8.56 0.39
C LEU A 128 3.19 7.57 -0.08
N LEU A 129 3.24 7.30 -1.38
CA LEU A 129 4.14 6.31 -1.96
C LEU A 129 5.45 6.96 -2.43
N PHE A 130 6.55 6.41 -1.98
CA PHE A 130 7.91 6.78 -2.42
C PHE A 130 8.42 5.85 -3.52
N SER A 131 7.98 4.60 -3.48
CA SER A 131 8.28 3.56 -4.46
C SER A 131 7.14 2.54 -4.51
N LYS A 132 7.25 1.52 -5.37
CA LYS A 132 6.30 0.40 -5.44
C LYS A 132 6.25 -0.47 -4.17
N ALA A 133 7.20 -0.29 -3.24
CA ALA A 133 7.30 -1.12 -2.03
C ALA A 133 7.29 -0.29 -0.73
N GLN A 134 7.37 1.02 -0.82
CA GLN A 134 7.50 1.89 0.34
C GLN A 134 6.45 3.00 0.33
N PHE A 135 5.71 3.07 1.42
CA PHE A 135 4.71 4.11 1.63
C PHE A 135 4.65 4.52 3.11
N VAL A 136 4.11 5.72 3.34
CA VAL A 136 3.70 6.20 4.65
C VAL A 136 2.18 6.31 4.67
N THR A 137 1.57 5.89 5.76
CA THR A 137 0.14 6.01 6.01
C THR A 137 -0.15 7.32 6.72
N LEU A 138 -1.07 8.11 6.18
CA LEU A 138 -1.52 9.36 6.76
C LEU A 138 -2.97 9.22 7.23
N PRO A 139 -3.23 9.11 8.55
CA PRO A 139 -4.59 9.06 9.11
C PRO A 139 -5.30 10.40 8.91
N LEU A 140 -6.38 10.46 8.15
CA LEU A 140 -7.06 11.72 7.84
C LEU A 140 -7.77 12.34 9.04
N LYS A 141 -8.15 11.53 10.01
CA LYS A 141 -8.79 11.99 11.25
C LYS A 141 -7.91 12.99 12.01
N ASP A 142 -6.62 12.84 11.92
CA ASP A 142 -5.64 13.64 12.67
C ASP A 142 -5.05 14.79 11.82
N VAL A 143 -5.40 14.89 10.54
CA VAL A 143 -4.87 15.89 9.60
C VAL A 143 -5.95 16.91 9.25
N PRO A 144 -5.83 18.17 9.68
CA PRO A 144 -6.76 19.23 9.32
C PRO A 144 -6.89 19.41 7.80
N GLU A 145 -8.06 19.81 7.32
CA GLU A 145 -8.32 19.99 5.89
C GLU A 145 -7.34 20.97 5.21
N SER A 146 -6.99 22.04 5.92
CA SER A 146 -5.99 23.01 5.45
C SER A 146 -4.63 22.37 5.20
N MET A 147 -4.21 21.46 6.08
CA MET A 147 -2.96 20.71 5.94
C MET A 147 -3.08 19.65 4.84
N GLN A 148 -4.24 19.01 4.69
CA GLN A 148 -4.50 18.08 3.58
C GLN A 148 -4.37 18.80 2.23
N ALA A 149 -4.99 19.97 2.08
CA ALA A 149 -4.88 20.77 0.87
C ALA A 149 -3.42 21.18 0.58
N PHE A 150 -2.70 21.62 1.62
CA PHE A 150 -1.28 21.97 1.51
C PHE A 150 -0.42 20.79 1.04
N ILE A 151 -0.59 19.60 1.64
CA ILE A 151 0.15 18.39 1.27
C ILE A 151 -0.09 18.05 -0.22
N LEU A 152 -1.33 18.08 -0.68
CA LEU A 152 -1.66 17.77 -2.07
C LEU A 152 -1.05 18.81 -3.03
N ASP A 153 -1.06 20.09 -2.65
CA ASP A 153 -0.47 21.15 -3.46
C ASP A 153 1.05 20.98 -3.60
N ARG A 154 1.77 20.71 -2.48
CA ARG A 154 3.20 20.46 -2.52
C ARG A 154 3.57 19.25 -3.36
N ILE A 155 2.83 18.16 -3.23
CA ILE A 155 3.07 16.93 -4.02
C ILE A 155 2.82 17.19 -5.52
N LYS A 156 1.75 17.91 -5.89
CA LYS A 156 1.50 18.31 -7.27
C LYS A 156 2.61 19.20 -7.82
N ALA A 157 3.01 20.21 -7.06
CA ALA A 157 4.07 21.15 -7.44
C ALA A 157 5.41 20.47 -7.72
N THR A 158 5.67 19.32 -7.05
CA THR A 158 6.90 18.53 -7.23
C THR A 158 6.74 17.36 -8.23
N GLY A 159 5.62 17.29 -8.96
CA GLY A 159 5.39 16.31 -10.02
C GLY A 159 4.85 14.95 -9.54
N GLY A 160 4.43 14.85 -8.27
CA GLY A 160 3.78 13.65 -7.74
C GLY A 160 2.36 13.47 -8.28
N LYS A 161 1.93 12.21 -8.45
CA LYS A 161 0.59 11.86 -8.94
C LYS A 161 -0.39 11.75 -7.78
N ILE A 162 -1.64 12.19 -8.01
CA ILE A 162 -2.73 11.98 -7.06
C ILE A 162 -3.73 11.03 -7.69
N ALA A 163 -3.96 9.89 -7.03
CA ALA A 163 -4.90 8.88 -7.47
C ALA A 163 -5.99 8.66 -6.40
N VAL A 164 -7.21 8.55 -6.85
CA VAL A 164 -8.41 8.27 -6.04
C VAL A 164 -8.74 6.79 -6.12
#